data_ac351c9415b50b68fe2ffbab55a487d6
#
_entry.id   ac351c9415b50b68fe2ffbab55a487d6
#
_cell.length_a   1.000
_cell.length_b   1.000
_cell.length_c   1.000
_cell.angle_alpha   90.00
_cell.angle_beta   90.00
_cell.angle_gamma   90.00
#
_symmetry.space_group_name_H-M   'P 1'
#
loop_
_entity.id
_entity.type
_entity.pdbx_description
1 polymer ?
#
loop_
_entity_poly.entity_id
_entity_poly.type
_entity_poly.pdbx_seq_one_letter_code
_entity_poly.pdbx_strand_id
1 'polypeptide(L)'
;GILMLDEPFSALDAHLKSVLEQNLVSLFDAFHGTVLYVSHDIDEALRFCDRIAVVETGRITEMGTGDDLVNRPQSLAGVKLSGCKNATAAVRVDERSVRLPKWGIEAATSAAVPEDVKALGVRAFFLQRVDGPGENCYRVRVDRVSDSRFERTVLLGFLDRDESEAPTVSRTDDEMKYLHQHLFWRVDKLAVPADELPHEGEELWIRIPPNKVYLVSR
;
A
#
# COMPACT_ATOMS: atom_id res chain seq x y z
N GLY A 1 -18.84 -15.42 27.39
CA GLY A 1 -19.64 -14.31 26.81
C GLY A 1 -19.04 -13.83 25.48
N ILE A 2 -19.76 -12.94 24.80
CA ILE A 2 -19.30 -12.25 23.59
C ILE A 2 -19.31 -10.76 23.91
N LEU A 3 -18.17 -10.09 23.68
CA LEU A 3 -18.04 -8.64 23.74
C LEU A 3 -17.96 -8.12 22.31
N MET A 4 -18.75 -7.10 21.98
CA MET A 4 -18.73 -6.47 20.67
C MET A 4 -18.35 -5.00 20.81
N LEU A 5 -17.34 -4.58 20.05
CA LEU A 5 -16.84 -3.20 19.98
C LEU A 5 -16.90 -2.74 18.53
N ASP A 6 -17.60 -1.65 18.30
CA ASP A 6 -17.75 -1.05 16.96
C ASP A 6 -17.12 0.34 16.96
N GLU A 7 -16.01 0.49 16.23
CA GLU A 7 -15.24 1.74 16.07
C GLU A 7 -14.97 2.48 17.41
N PRO A 8 -14.44 1.80 18.45
CA PRO A 8 -14.43 2.35 19.82
C PRO A 8 -13.56 3.61 19.99
N PHE A 9 -12.65 3.88 19.06
CA PHE A 9 -11.73 5.01 19.12
C PHE A 9 -11.95 6.08 18.04
N SER A 10 -12.96 5.93 17.19
CA SER A 10 -13.15 6.79 16.00
C SER A 10 -13.36 8.28 16.30
N ALA A 11 -13.88 8.63 17.49
CA ALA A 11 -14.17 10.01 17.90
C ALA A 11 -13.13 10.60 18.87
N LEU A 12 -11.99 9.94 19.10
CA LEU A 12 -11.02 10.34 20.10
C LEU A 12 -9.81 11.06 19.50
N ASP A 13 -9.25 12.01 20.25
CA ASP A 13 -7.93 12.55 19.97
C ASP A 13 -6.82 11.53 20.25
N ALA A 14 -5.63 11.76 19.69
CA ALA A 14 -4.52 10.82 19.78
C ALA A 14 -4.05 10.52 21.23
N HIS A 15 -4.17 11.49 22.15
CA HIS A 15 -3.75 11.31 23.53
C HIS A 15 -4.74 10.41 24.27
N LEU A 16 -6.02 10.72 24.18
CA LEU A 16 -7.09 9.94 24.81
C LEU A 16 -7.17 8.52 24.22
N LYS A 17 -6.99 8.39 22.89
CA LYS A 17 -6.89 7.11 22.19
C LYS A 17 -5.80 6.24 22.84
N SER A 18 -4.58 6.77 23.00
CA SER A 18 -3.45 6.00 23.59
C SER A 18 -3.72 5.51 25.02
N VAL A 19 -4.35 6.34 25.86
CA VAL A 19 -4.71 5.95 27.22
C VAL A 19 -5.76 4.83 27.23
N LEU A 20 -6.79 4.95 26.40
CA LEU A 20 -7.87 3.97 26.33
C LEU A 20 -7.42 2.65 25.69
N GLU A 21 -6.51 2.69 24.71
CA GLU A 21 -5.90 1.49 24.14
C GLU A 21 -5.22 0.63 25.20
N GLN A 22 -4.47 1.23 26.13
CA GLN A 22 -3.82 0.51 27.24
C GLN A 22 -4.85 -0.13 28.18
N ASN A 23 -5.93 0.59 28.48
CA ASN A 23 -7.02 0.05 29.32
C ASN A 23 -7.74 -1.10 28.63
N LEU A 24 -7.90 -1.02 27.30
CA LEU A 24 -8.57 -2.05 26.52
C LEU A 24 -7.78 -3.37 26.50
N VAL A 25 -6.45 -3.32 26.42
CA VAL A 25 -5.59 -4.51 26.55
C VAL A 25 -5.85 -5.20 27.90
N SER A 26 -5.84 -4.46 28.99
CA SER A 26 -6.12 -5.01 30.33
C SER A 26 -7.53 -5.59 30.45
N LEU A 27 -8.51 -5.00 29.77
CA LEU A 27 -9.87 -5.52 29.72
C LEU A 27 -9.92 -6.86 28.97
N PHE A 28 -9.23 -6.97 27.84
CA PHE A 28 -9.20 -8.20 27.04
C PHE A 28 -8.50 -9.33 27.79
N ASP A 29 -7.41 -9.04 28.49
CA ASP A 29 -6.71 -10.03 29.32
C ASP A 29 -7.59 -10.59 30.45
N ALA A 30 -8.48 -9.76 31.00
CA ALA A 30 -9.42 -10.15 32.04
C ALA A 30 -10.71 -10.80 31.51
N PHE A 31 -11.03 -10.61 30.24
CA PHE A 31 -12.27 -11.08 29.65
C PHE A 31 -12.14 -12.51 29.10
N HIS A 32 -12.73 -13.47 29.79
CA HIS A 32 -12.77 -14.88 29.34
C HIS A 32 -13.91 -15.12 28.35
N GLY A 33 -13.76 -14.69 27.10
CA GLY A 33 -14.77 -14.84 26.06
C GLY A 33 -14.25 -14.45 24.69
N THR A 34 -15.17 -14.40 23.73
CA THR A 34 -14.86 -13.95 22.36
C THR A 34 -15.09 -12.46 22.26
N VAL A 35 -14.10 -11.74 21.72
CA VAL A 35 -14.23 -10.32 21.40
C VAL A 35 -14.39 -10.16 19.90
N LEU A 36 -15.43 -9.47 19.47
CA LEU A 36 -15.62 -9.00 18.10
C LEU A 36 -15.31 -7.51 18.06
N TYR A 37 -14.25 -7.15 17.35
CA TYR A 37 -13.73 -5.78 17.23
C TYR A 37 -13.90 -5.29 15.79
N VAL A 38 -14.63 -4.21 15.58
CA VAL A 38 -14.80 -3.57 14.26
C VAL A 38 -14.03 -2.27 14.23
N SER A 39 -13.14 -2.09 13.25
CA SER A 39 -12.40 -0.85 13.03
C SER A 39 -12.02 -0.72 11.55
N HIS A 40 -11.84 0.52 11.09
CA HIS A 40 -11.21 0.84 9.80
C HIS A 40 -9.69 1.09 9.95
N ASP A 41 -9.18 1.12 11.18
CA ASP A 41 -7.76 1.31 11.51
C ASP A 41 -7.07 -0.06 11.61
N ILE A 42 -6.22 -0.37 10.62
CA ILE A 42 -5.50 -1.65 10.58
C ILE A 42 -4.53 -1.79 11.77
N ASP A 43 -3.95 -0.68 12.26
CA ASP A 43 -3.01 -0.74 13.38
C ASP A 43 -3.71 -1.15 14.68
N GLU A 44 -4.98 -0.76 14.87
CA GLU A 44 -5.82 -1.27 15.96
C GLU A 44 -6.06 -2.77 15.83
N ALA A 45 -6.46 -3.22 14.64
CA ALA A 45 -6.72 -4.64 14.39
C ALA A 45 -5.46 -5.50 14.59
N LEU A 46 -4.29 -5.03 14.13
CA LEU A 46 -3.00 -5.71 14.32
C LEU A 46 -2.59 -5.80 15.80
N ARG A 47 -2.99 -4.82 16.60
CA ARG A 47 -2.63 -4.74 18.03
C ARG A 47 -3.54 -5.60 18.91
N PHE A 48 -4.82 -5.68 18.60
CA PHE A 48 -5.83 -6.23 19.48
C PHE A 48 -6.42 -7.57 19.06
N CYS A 49 -6.26 -7.96 17.79
CA CYS A 49 -6.97 -9.11 17.23
C CYS A 49 -6.01 -10.26 16.90
N ASP A 50 -6.37 -11.47 17.31
CA ASP A 50 -5.67 -12.71 16.92
C ASP A 50 -5.92 -13.04 15.44
N ARG A 51 -7.13 -12.71 14.97
CA ARG A 51 -7.55 -12.92 13.57
C ARG A 51 -8.30 -11.70 13.07
N ILE A 52 -8.04 -11.37 11.80
CA ILE A 52 -8.62 -10.22 11.13
C ILE A 52 -9.39 -10.70 9.91
N ALA A 53 -10.62 -10.21 9.76
CA ALA A 53 -11.45 -10.42 8.57
C ALA A 53 -11.58 -9.09 7.82
N VAL A 54 -11.18 -9.06 6.55
CA VAL A 54 -11.36 -7.91 5.66
C VAL A 54 -12.73 -7.96 5.04
N VAL A 55 -13.52 -6.92 5.26
CA VAL A 55 -14.89 -6.80 4.74
C VAL A 55 -14.94 -5.74 3.65
N GLU A 56 -15.41 -6.12 2.47
CA GLU A 56 -15.65 -5.22 1.34
C GLU A 56 -17.05 -5.49 0.77
N THR A 57 -17.83 -4.43 0.57
CA THR A 57 -19.22 -4.53 0.04
C THR A 57 -20.09 -5.58 0.74
N GLY A 58 -19.97 -5.67 2.09
CA GLY A 58 -20.74 -6.60 2.92
C GLY A 58 -20.32 -8.08 2.85
N ARG A 59 -19.14 -8.37 2.31
CA ARG A 59 -18.58 -9.72 2.22
C ARG A 59 -17.17 -9.78 2.79
N ILE A 60 -16.84 -10.89 3.43
CA ILE A 60 -15.47 -11.17 3.84
C ILE A 60 -14.68 -11.57 2.59
N THR A 61 -13.70 -10.76 2.21
CA THR A 61 -12.83 -10.98 1.05
C THR A 61 -11.55 -11.73 1.45
N GLU A 62 -11.13 -11.59 2.69
CA GLU A 62 -9.91 -12.20 3.21
C GLU A 62 -10.02 -12.38 4.73
N MET A 63 -9.39 -13.44 5.26
CA MET A 63 -9.31 -13.68 6.70
C MET A 63 -7.97 -14.34 7.04
N GLY A 64 -7.28 -13.84 8.05
CA GLY A 64 -5.99 -14.38 8.50
C GLY A 64 -5.53 -13.79 9.82
N THR A 65 -4.29 -14.05 10.16
CA THR A 65 -3.58 -13.35 11.24
C THR A 65 -3.14 -11.97 10.76
N GLY A 66 -2.71 -11.11 11.66
CA GLY A 66 -2.10 -9.82 11.29
C GLY A 66 -0.89 -9.99 10.37
N ASP A 67 -0.05 -11.00 10.62
CA ASP A 67 1.11 -11.32 9.77
C ASP A 67 0.68 -11.72 8.35
N ASP A 68 -0.37 -12.53 8.21
CA ASP A 68 -0.90 -12.92 6.90
C ASP A 68 -1.35 -11.67 6.11
N LEU A 69 -2.15 -10.79 6.74
CA LEU A 69 -2.65 -9.59 6.07
C LEU A 69 -1.55 -8.62 5.66
N VAL A 70 -0.53 -8.47 6.52
CA VAL A 70 0.56 -7.51 6.25
C VAL A 70 1.54 -8.08 5.23
N ASN A 71 1.95 -9.33 5.38
CA ASN A 71 3.05 -9.89 4.60
C ASN A 71 2.61 -10.76 3.42
N ARG A 72 1.39 -11.27 3.44
CA ARG A 72 0.85 -12.19 2.42
C ARG A 72 -0.62 -11.88 2.08
N PRO A 73 -0.98 -10.61 1.80
CA PRO A 73 -2.36 -10.26 1.47
C PRO A 73 -2.83 -11.03 0.23
N GLN A 74 -4.09 -11.50 0.27
CA GLN A 74 -4.69 -12.32 -0.80
C GLN A 74 -5.72 -11.55 -1.62
N SER A 75 -6.13 -10.37 -1.16
CA SER A 75 -7.12 -9.53 -1.83
C SER A 75 -6.60 -8.11 -2.06
N LEU A 76 -7.16 -7.43 -3.06
CA LEU A 76 -6.83 -6.02 -3.29
C LEU A 76 -7.24 -5.14 -2.09
N ALA A 77 -8.35 -5.49 -1.43
CA ALA A 77 -8.77 -4.81 -0.21
C ALA A 77 -7.75 -5.00 0.92
N GLY A 78 -7.24 -6.24 1.13
CA GLY A 78 -6.18 -6.53 2.10
C GLY A 78 -4.89 -5.78 1.79
N VAL A 79 -4.45 -5.75 0.54
CA VAL A 79 -3.29 -4.97 0.10
C VAL A 79 -3.44 -3.50 0.46
N LYS A 80 -4.58 -2.88 0.16
CA LYS A 80 -4.85 -1.47 0.47
C LYS A 80 -4.92 -1.21 1.97
N LEU A 81 -5.66 -2.02 2.71
CA LEU A 81 -5.79 -1.91 4.17
C LEU A 81 -4.44 -2.05 4.87
N SER A 82 -3.57 -2.95 4.41
CA SER A 82 -2.23 -3.10 4.96
C SER A 82 -1.27 -1.92 4.68
N GLY A 83 -1.81 -0.77 4.22
CA GLY A 83 -1.07 0.47 3.99
C GLY A 83 -0.32 0.53 2.65
N CYS A 84 -0.62 -0.36 1.70
CA CYS A 84 -0.04 -0.34 0.37
C CYS A 84 -0.75 0.71 -0.51
N LYS A 85 -0.13 1.87 -0.67
CA LYS A 85 -0.67 2.96 -1.51
C LYS A 85 -0.51 2.69 -3.01
N ASN A 86 0.51 1.92 -3.41
CA ASN A 86 0.74 1.55 -4.80
C ASN A 86 0.09 0.20 -5.09
N ALA A 87 -1.15 0.23 -5.53
CA ALA A 87 -1.88 -0.96 -5.94
C ALA A 87 -2.64 -0.67 -7.24
N THR A 88 -2.46 -1.52 -8.24
CA THR A 88 -3.04 -1.34 -9.57
C THR A 88 -3.47 -2.67 -10.17
N ALA A 89 -4.39 -2.62 -11.14
CA ALA A 89 -4.77 -3.80 -11.92
C ALA A 89 -3.53 -4.39 -12.63
N ALA A 90 -3.46 -5.71 -12.66
CA ALA A 90 -2.39 -6.44 -13.31
C ALA A 90 -2.96 -7.48 -14.27
N VAL A 91 -2.29 -7.64 -15.42
CA VAL A 91 -2.58 -8.66 -16.41
C VAL A 91 -1.33 -9.54 -16.57
N ARG A 92 -1.51 -10.84 -16.47
CA ARG A 92 -0.41 -11.81 -16.63
C ARG A 92 0.14 -11.72 -18.07
N VAL A 93 1.44 -11.56 -18.19
CA VAL A 93 2.18 -11.64 -19.49
C VAL A 93 2.76 -13.04 -19.62
N ASP A 94 3.51 -13.48 -18.62
CA ASP A 94 4.11 -14.81 -18.53
C ASP A 94 4.18 -15.32 -17.07
N GLU A 95 5.00 -16.32 -16.79
CA GLU A 95 5.14 -16.90 -15.46
C GLU A 95 5.75 -15.94 -14.42
N ARG A 96 6.47 -14.92 -14.86
CA ARG A 96 7.23 -14.00 -14.01
C ARG A 96 7.11 -12.55 -14.38
N SER A 97 6.14 -12.20 -15.21
CA SER A 97 5.89 -10.81 -15.58
C SER A 97 4.41 -10.49 -15.68
N VAL A 98 4.09 -9.25 -15.33
CA VAL A 98 2.75 -8.69 -15.41
C VAL A 98 2.79 -7.35 -16.11
N ARG A 99 1.75 -7.05 -16.88
CA ARG A 99 1.46 -5.74 -17.41
C ARG A 99 0.57 -4.99 -16.43
N LEU A 100 0.85 -3.71 -16.25
CA LEU A 100 0.16 -2.79 -15.34
C LEU A 100 -0.49 -1.67 -16.16
N PRO A 101 -1.70 -1.88 -16.71
CA PRO A 101 -2.28 -0.99 -17.72
C PRO A 101 -2.46 0.45 -17.25
N LYS A 102 -2.79 0.67 -15.96
CA LYS A 102 -2.95 2.04 -15.42
C LYS A 102 -1.63 2.80 -15.32
N TRP A 103 -0.52 2.10 -15.20
CA TRP A 103 0.82 2.70 -15.15
C TRP A 103 1.50 2.71 -16.52
N GLY A 104 0.99 1.92 -17.51
CA GLY A 104 1.56 1.80 -18.84
C GLY A 104 2.94 1.15 -18.85
N ILE A 105 3.19 0.19 -17.92
CA ILE A 105 4.48 -0.49 -17.77
C ILE A 105 4.29 -2.01 -17.60
N GLU A 106 5.37 -2.75 -17.79
CA GLU A 106 5.49 -4.15 -17.38
C GLU A 106 6.43 -4.28 -16.18
N ALA A 107 6.17 -5.24 -15.30
CA ALA A 107 6.98 -5.51 -14.13
C ALA A 107 7.27 -7.00 -14.00
N ALA A 108 8.56 -7.33 -13.77
CA ALA A 108 8.99 -8.66 -13.40
C ALA A 108 8.66 -8.97 -11.93
N THR A 109 8.44 -10.24 -11.62
CA THR A 109 8.12 -10.72 -10.28
C THR A 109 9.02 -11.88 -9.88
N SER A 110 9.45 -11.93 -8.62
CA SER A 110 10.23 -13.08 -8.11
C SER A 110 9.37 -14.31 -7.86
N ALA A 111 8.10 -14.11 -7.49
CA ALA A 111 7.13 -15.20 -7.37
C ALA A 111 6.48 -15.51 -8.71
N ALA A 112 6.02 -16.73 -8.89
CA ALA A 112 5.22 -17.09 -10.05
C ALA A 112 3.91 -16.31 -10.08
N VAL A 113 3.57 -15.77 -11.24
CA VAL A 113 2.33 -15.01 -11.46
C VAL A 113 1.16 -15.97 -11.55
N PRO A 114 0.14 -15.85 -10.67
CA PRO A 114 -1.08 -16.65 -10.77
C PRO A 114 -1.77 -16.46 -12.13
N GLU A 115 -2.41 -17.51 -12.64
CA GLU A 115 -3.15 -17.43 -13.90
C GLU A 115 -4.31 -16.43 -13.85
N ASP A 116 -4.93 -16.31 -12.68
CA ASP A 116 -6.07 -15.43 -12.39
C ASP A 116 -5.67 -14.12 -11.70
N VAL A 117 -4.39 -13.70 -11.81
CA VAL A 117 -3.93 -12.44 -11.23
C VAL A 117 -4.82 -11.27 -11.66
N LYS A 118 -5.21 -10.42 -10.71
CA LYS A 118 -6.04 -9.23 -10.95
C LYS A 118 -5.35 -7.94 -10.60
N ALA A 119 -4.43 -7.97 -9.63
CA ALA A 119 -3.75 -6.77 -9.19
C ALA A 119 -2.33 -7.05 -8.71
N LEU A 120 -1.50 -6.01 -8.77
CA LEU A 120 -0.18 -5.93 -8.16
C LEU A 120 -0.18 -4.78 -7.16
N GLY A 121 0.44 -5.02 -6.00
CA GLY A 121 0.73 -3.99 -5.02
C GLY A 121 2.21 -3.92 -4.69
N VAL A 122 2.72 -2.73 -4.38
CA VAL A 122 4.06 -2.52 -3.81
C VAL A 122 4.02 -1.42 -2.76
N ARG A 123 4.67 -1.63 -1.62
CA ARG A 123 4.71 -0.61 -0.57
C ARG A 123 5.61 0.55 -0.96
N ALA A 124 5.19 1.77 -0.65
CA ALA A 124 5.86 3.00 -1.01
C ALA A 124 7.33 3.08 -0.49
N PHE A 125 7.64 2.46 0.63
CA PHE A 125 8.99 2.44 1.21
C PHE A 125 9.90 1.35 0.64
N PHE A 126 9.39 0.44 -0.21
CA PHE A 126 10.23 -0.55 -0.90
C PHE A 126 10.83 -0.02 -2.20
N LEU A 127 10.31 1.08 -2.74
CA LEU A 127 10.85 1.68 -3.94
C LEU A 127 12.27 2.20 -3.70
N GLN A 128 13.15 2.03 -4.67
CA GLN A 128 14.57 2.34 -4.57
C GLN A 128 14.98 3.31 -5.67
N ARG A 129 15.63 4.42 -5.30
CA ARG A 129 16.34 5.24 -6.27
C ARG A 129 17.54 4.48 -6.81
N VAL A 130 17.76 4.52 -8.12
CA VAL A 130 18.88 3.87 -8.81
C VAL A 130 19.45 4.80 -9.86
N ASP A 131 20.66 4.50 -10.36
CA ASP A 131 21.39 5.41 -11.26
C ASP A 131 21.02 5.25 -12.74
N GLY A 132 20.25 4.23 -13.10
CA GLY A 132 19.93 3.98 -14.51
C GLY A 132 19.01 2.79 -14.78
N PRO A 133 18.89 2.40 -16.06
CA PRO A 133 18.01 1.33 -16.49
C PRO A 133 18.43 -0.04 -15.95
N GLY A 134 17.46 -0.93 -15.75
CA GLY A 134 17.64 -2.28 -15.27
C GLY A 134 16.29 -2.99 -15.10
N GLU A 135 16.30 -4.18 -14.50
CA GLU A 135 15.08 -4.91 -14.23
C GLU A 135 14.17 -4.12 -13.28
N ASN A 136 12.94 -3.87 -13.71
CA ASN A 136 11.95 -3.06 -13.00
C ASN A 136 12.43 -1.63 -12.64
N CYS A 137 13.33 -1.09 -13.44
CA CYS A 137 13.79 0.28 -13.30
C CYS A 137 13.07 1.18 -14.30
N TYR A 138 12.43 2.22 -13.81
CA TYR A 138 11.60 3.12 -14.61
C TYR A 138 12.08 4.55 -14.45
N ARG A 139 12.13 5.28 -15.57
CA ARG A 139 12.37 6.71 -15.55
C ARG A 139 11.11 7.44 -15.13
N VAL A 140 11.21 8.26 -14.11
CA VAL A 140 10.07 8.95 -13.52
C VAL A 140 10.40 10.41 -13.27
N ARG A 141 9.36 11.24 -13.21
CA ARG A 141 9.45 12.64 -12.76
C ARG A 141 8.77 12.76 -11.40
N VAL A 142 9.38 13.54 -10.53
CA VAL A 142 8.79 13.95 -9.26
C VAL A 142 7.73 15.02 -9.55
N ASP A 143 6.47 14.64 -9.48
CA ASP A 143 5.35 15.55 -9.75
C ASP A 143 4.90 16.32 -8.50
N ARG A 144 5.11 15.74 -7.31
CA ARG A 144 4.76 16.37 -6.04
C ARG A 144 5.56 15.79 -4.89
N VAL A 145 5.87 16.63 -3.89
CA VAL A 145 6.41 16.20 -2.60
C VAL A 145 5.53 16.68 -1.46
N SER A 146 5.48 15.88 -0.38
CA SER A 146 4.77 16.22 0.85
C SER A 146 5.60 15.76 2.03
N ASP A 147 5.94 16.68 2.93
CA ASP A 147 6.78 16.42 4.08
C ASP A 147 5.96 16.18 5.34
N SER A 148 6.30 15.11 6.04
CA SER A 148 5.98 14.93 7.45
C SER A 148 7.25 15.15 8.30
N ARG A 149 7.15 14.93 9.60
CA ARG A 149 8.27 15.14 10.53
C ARG A 149 9.50 14.33 10.14
N PHE A 150 9.33 13.06 9.79
CA PHE A 150 10.43 12.11 9.55
C PHE A 150 10.47 11.57 8.13
N GLU A 151 9.42 11.76 7.35
CA GLU A 151 9.27 11.16 6.04
C GLU A 151 8.93 12.22 4.98
N ARG A 152 9.41 11.99 3.76
CA ARG A 152 8.96 12.66 2.54
C ARG A 152 8.16 11.68 1.69
N THR A 153 6.91 12.00 1.42
CA THR A 153 6.08 11.29 0.43
C THR A 153 6.25 11.97 -0.91
N VAL A 154 6.66 11.21 -1.90
CA VAL A 154 6.93 11.66 -3.27
C VAL A 154 5.91 11.02 -4.20
N LEU A 155 5.28 11.82 -5.04
CA LEU A 155 4.40 11.37 -6.11
C LEU A 155 5.19 11.35 -7.41
N LEU A 156 5.30 10.18 -8.04
CA LEU A 156 6.13 9.93 -9.21
C LEU A 156 5.27 9.61 -10.42
N GLY A 157 5.43 10.38 -11.50
CA GLY A 157 4.85 10.12 -12.81
C GLY A 157 5.83 9.36 -13.69
N PHE A 158 5.39 8.31 -14.37
CA PHE A 158 6.20 7.57 -15.35
C PHE A 158 6.46 8.41 -16.60
N LEU A 159 7.71 8.45 -17.08
CA LEU A 159 8.09 9.16 -18.29
C LEU A 159 8.06 8.26 -19.52
N ASP A 160 8.53 7.01 -19.39
CA ASP A 160 8.62 6.04 -20.48
C ASP A 160 7.51 4.99 -20.33
N ARG A 161 6.24 5.40 -20.54
CA ARG A 161 5.06 4.53 -20.42
C ARG A 161 4.34 4.41 -21.76
N ASP A 162 3.60 3.33 -21.92
CA ASP A 162 2.71 3.17 -23.06
C ASP A 162 1.46 4.06 -22.90
N GLU A 163 1.47 5.22 -23.53
CA GLU A 163 0.35 6.17 -23.49
C GLU A 163 -0.91 5.65 -24.19
N SER A 164 -0.80 4.65 -25.07
CA SER A 164 -1.97 4.05 -25.72
C SER A 164 -2.81 3.24 -24.72
N GLU A 165 -2.16 2.62 -23.73
CA GLU A 165 -2.82 1.89 -22.63
C GLU A 165 -3.17 2.80 -21.44
N ALA A 166 -2.30 3.76 -21.14
CA ALA A 166 -2.44 4.67 -20.01
C ALA A 166 -2.35 6.15 -20.45
N PRO A 167 -3.38 6.69 -21.10
CA PRO A 167 -3.37 8.09 -21.52
C PRO A 167 -3.22 9.01 -20.31
N THR A 168 -2.41 10.06 -20.49
CA THR A 168 -2.13 11.02 -19.43
C THR A 168 -3.42 11.73 -19.01
N VAL A 169 -3.74 11.66 -17.72
CA VAL A 169 -4.87 12.37 -17.12
C VAL A 169 -4.35 13.57 -16.36
N SER A 170 -4.91 14.76 -16.62
CA SER A 170 -4.61 15.95 -15.85
C SER A 170 -5.22 15.85 -14.45
N ARG A 171 -4.53 16.33 -13.43
CA ARG A 171 -5.06 16.40 -12.08
C ARG A 171 -6.33 17.22 -11.97
N THR A 172 -6.46 18.27 -12.78
CA THR A 172 -7.65 19.14 -12.82
C THR A 172 -8.87 18.45 -13.43
N ASP A 173 -8.66 17.43 -14.28
CA ASP A 173 -9.76 16.74 -14.95
C ASP A 173 -10.31 15.58 -14.08
N ASP A 174 -9.41 14.82 -13.45
CA ASP A 174 -9.80 13.73 -12.53
C ASP A 174 -8.64 13.41 -11.57
N GLU A 175 -8.68 13.96 -10.35
CA GLU A 175 -7.64 13.79 -9.36
C GLU A 175 -7.45 12.31 -8.95
N MET A 176 -8.52 11.54 -8.88
CA MET A 176 -8.43 10.12 -8.50
C MET A 176 -7.75 9.28 -9.59
N LYS A 177 -8.10 9.52 -10.86
CA LYS A 177 -7.41 8.83 -11.99
C LYS A 177 -5.97 9.27 -12.07
N TYR A 178 -5.68 10.56 -11.90
CA TYR A 178 -4.32 11.08 -11.85
C TYR A 178 -3.49 10.34 -10.80
N LEU A 179 -3.96 10.25 -9.57
CA LEU A 179 -3.26 9.56 -8.48
C LEU A 179 -3.07 8.06 -8.76
N HIS A 180 -4.04 7.41 -9.43
CA HIS A 180 -3.94 5.99 -9.80
C HIS A 180 -2.92 5.69 -10.91
N GLN A 181 -2.47 6.71 -11.64
CA GLN A 181 -1.41 6.58 -12.66
C GLN A 181 -0.01 6.85 -12.11
N HIS A 182 0.11 7.20 -10.84
CA HIS A 182 1.37 7.57 -10.19
C HIS A 182 1.80 6.55 -9.15
N LEU A 183 3.10 6.55 -8.87
CA LEU A 183 3.67 5.84 -7.73
C LEU A 183 3.84 6.79 -6.54
N PHE A 184 3.49 6.30 -5.37
CA PHE A 184 3.87 6.92 -4.10
C PHE A 184 5.20 6.32 -3.64
N TRP A 185 6.19 7.14 -3.41
CA TRP A 185 7.47 6.76 -2.83
C TRP A 185 7.63 7.42 -1.47
N ARG A 186 8.02 6.64 -0.44
CA ARG A 186 8.32 7.15 0.90
C ARG A 186 9.81 7.13 1.13
N VAL A 187 10.35 8.30 1.45
CA VAL A 187 11.76 8.52 1.75
C VAL A 187 11.89 8.85 3.22
N ASP A 188 12.73 8.10 3.94
CA ASP A 188 13.09 8.40 5.32
C ASP A 188 14.08 9.57 5.32
N LYS A 189 13.65 10.71 5.87
CA LYS A 189 14.46 11.94 5.96
C LYS A 189 15.63 11.83 6.93
N LEU A 190 15.63 10.80 7.79
CA LEU A 190 16.76 10.56 8.71
C LEU A 190 17.83 9.66 8.06
N ALA A 191 17.46 8.89 7.04
CA ALA A 191 18.38 7.98 6.35
C ALA A 191 19.02 8.59 5.10
N VAL A 192 18.45 9.69 4.56
CA VAL A 192 18.91 10.34 3.32
C VAL A 192 19.41 11.76 3.63
N PRO A 193 20.61 12.16 3.15
CA PRO A 193 21.10 13.54 3.25
C PRO A 193 20.10 14.55 2.69
N ALA A 194 20.02 15.73 3.29
CA ALA A 194 19.03 16.74 2.92
C ALA A 194 19.13 17.22 1.47
N ASP A 195 20.33 17.25 0.92
CA ASP A 195 20.66 17.63 -0.46
C ASP A 195 20.37 16.52 -1.48
N GLU A 196 20.19 15.28 -1.02
CA GLU A 196 19.81 14.14 -1.86
C GLU A 196 18.30 13.85 -1.84
N LEU A 197 17.53 14.58 -1.02
CA LEU A 197 16.08 14.40 -0.95
C LEU A 197 15.44 14.84 -2.28
N PRO A 198 14.54 13.98 -2.85
CA PRO A 198 13.90 14.29 -4.13
C PRO A 198 13.05 15.56 -4.04
N HIS A 199 13.06 16.37 -5.11
CA HIS A 199 12.31 17.63 -5.21
C HIS A 199 11.45 17.68 -6.48
N GLU A 200 10.42 18.50 -6.48
CA GLU A 200 9.47 18.62 -7.60
C GLU A 200 10.19 19.03 -8.89
N GLY A 201 9.80 18.37 -9.98
CA GLY A 201 10.41 18.54 -11.31
C GLY A 201 11.66 17.70 -11.56
N GLU A 202 12.23 17.06 -10.55
CA GLU A 202 13.39 16.18 -10.71
C GLU A 202 13.00 14.93 -11.52
N GLU A 203 13.87 14.54 -12.46
CA GLU A 203 13.78 13.26 -13.15
C GLU A 203 14.80 12.29 -12.54
N LEU A 204 14.36 11.08 -12.25
CA LEU A 204 15.19 10.05 -11.65
C LEU A 204 14.77 8.65 -12.10
N TRP A 205 15.60 7.67 -11.77
CA TRP A 205 15.25 6.26 -11.95
C TRP A 205 14.77 5.67 -10.64
N ILE A 206 13.63 4.96 -10.69
CA ILE A 206 13.08 4.24 -9.56
C ILE A 206 12.97 2.75 -9.88
N ARG A 207 13.39 1.91 -8.96
CA ARG A 207 13.27 0.46 -9.05
C ARG A 207 12.09 -0.02 -8.21
N ILE A 208 11.27 -0.90 -8.78
CA ILE A 208 10.30 -1.73 -8.07
C ILE A 208 10.94 -3.09 -7.83
N PRO A 209 11.40 -3.44 -6.61
CA PRO A 209 12.06 -4.72 -6.39
C PRO A 209 11.12 -5.90 -6.68
N PRO A 210 11.50 -6.87 -7.55
CA PRO A 210 10.63 -7.98 -7.95
C PRO A 210 10.17 -8.88 -6.79
N ASN A 211 10.93 -8.92 -5.70
CA ASN A 211 10.63 -9.70 -4.50
C ASN A 211 9.83 -8.93 -3.44
N LYS A 212 9.40 -7.70 -3.74
CA LYS A 212 8.63 -6.83 -2.82
C LYS A 212 7.25 -6.47 -3.36
N VAL A 213 6.81 -7.16 -4.40
CA VAL A 213 5.48 -7.01 -4.97
C VAL A 213 4.52 -8.06 -4.41
N TYR A 214 3.28 -7.66 -4.23
CA TYR A 214 2.18 -8.54 -3.88
C TYR A 214 1.35 -8.79 -5.14
N LEU A 215 1.10 -10.06 -5.46
CA LEU A 215 0.22 -10.46 -6.55
C LEU A 215 -1.07 -11.02 -5.94
N VAL A 216 -2.22 -10.49 -6.32
CA VAL A 216 -3.50 -10.91 -5.78
C VAL A 216 -4.48 -11.27 -6.89
N SER A 217 -5.31 -12.28 -6.59
CA SER A 217 -6.32 -12.84 -7.52
C SER A 217 -7.76 -12.50 -7.12
N ARG A 218 -7.94 -11.74 -6.02
CA ARG A 218 -9.27 -11.39 -5.47
C ARG A 218 -9.41 -9.91 -5.21
#